data_ba5c4ac3ec8bd14a78bfa9b229556e38
#
_entry.id   ba5c4ac3ec8bd14a78bfa9b229556e38
#
_cell.length_a   1.000
_cell.length_b   1.000
_cell.length_c   1.000
_cell.angle_alpha   90.00
_cell.angle_beta   90.00
_cell.angle_gamma   90.00
#
_symmetry.space_group_name_H-M   'P 1'
#
loop_
_entity.id
_entity.type
_entity.pdbx_description
1 polymer ?
#
loop_
_entity_poly.entity_id
_entity_poly.type
_entity_poly.pdbx_seq_one_letter_code
_entity_poly.pdbx_strand_id
1 'polypeptide(L)'
;TMKVSPALLEVRTKQEDALLKQQEIINERLKNENITITYPKIAKEWNYEKNGLLKPEDYLPGTGEKVWWKCSKCNHEWKTRINHRTKDGNNCPICSREESYTKMLEEKGPLSLNHPELMNEWNYEKNNIDPNTILDGSNVSVWWICRKCGYEWRARIAQRAKKNTGCPKCSQEQGKKTLIKGLIQEKGSLAETNPELAKEWNIEKNKNITPDMVMEKSPKKVWWTCHKCGYEWQMSLYNRSKGGHCPKCLRIEQSIAQATPIKGVNDLLSQKPDLCMEWHPTKNDTTPDNITVSSNKKVWWLGKCGHEWQATV
;
A
#
# COMPACT_ATOMS: atom_id res chain seq x y z
N THR A 1 42.63 -43.13 61.37
CA THR A 1 43.49 -43.00 60.14
C THR A 1 43.39 -44.28 59.35
N MET A 2 42.60 -44.26 58.24
CA MET A 2 42.54 -45.39 57.30
C MET A 2 43.88 -45.51 56.58
N LYS A 3 44.57 -46.62 56.82
CA LYS A 3 45.80 -46.98 56.11
C LYS A 3 45.40 -47.37 54.63
N VAL A 4 45.85 -46.60 53.62
CA VAL A 4 45.65 -46.91 52.22
C VAL A 4 46.45 -48.22 51.97
N SER A 5 45.85 -49.19 51.24
CA SER A 5 46.50 -50.47 51.00
C SER A 5 47.68 -50.28 49.99
N PRO A 6 48.75 -51.06 50.11
CA PRO A 6 49.90 -50.96 49.21
C PRO A 6 49.55 -51.11 47.73
N ALA A 7 48.59 -51.94 47.39
CA ALA A 7 48.12 -52.14 46.03
C ALA A 7 47.43 -50.89 45.43
N LEU A 8 46.70 -50.10 46.28
CA LEU A 8 46.13 -48.85 45.87
C LEU A 8 47.18 -47.74 45.64
N LEU A 9 48.26 -47.75 46.39
CA LEU A 9 49.41 -46.87 46.21
C LEU A 9 50.13 -47.17 44.86
N GLU A 10 50.36 -48.47 44.57
CA GLU A 10 51.04 -48.91 43.33
C GLU A 10 50.18 -48.55 42.03
N VAL A 11 48.88 -48.69 42.09
CA VAL A 11 47.99 -48.27 41.01
C VAL A 11 48.03 -46.74 40.80
N ARG A 12 48.12 -45.97 41.91
CA ARG A 12 48.18 -44.52 41.88
C ARG A 12 49.50 -44.03 41.29
N THR A 13 50.63 -44.61 41.66
CA THR A 13 51.96 -44.28 41.09
C THR A 13 52.01 -44.61 39.58
N LYS A 14 51.51 -45.78 39.12
CA LYS A 14 51.43 -46.12 37.71
C LYS A 14 50.53 -45.14 36.91
N GLN A 15 49.44 -44.63 37.48
CA GLN A 15 48.58 -43.61 36.87
C GLN A 15 49.32 -42.27 36.77
N GLU A 16 50.02 -41.84 37.83
CA GLU A 16 50.80 -40.61 37.84
C GLU A 16 51.96 -40.65 36.82
N ASP A 17 52.69 -41.77 36.70
CA ASP A 17 53.75 -41.99 35.72
C ASP A 17 53.19 -41.97 34.27
N ALA A 18 52.03 -42.55 34.03
CA ALA A 18 51.36 -42.50 32.73
C ALA A 18 50.93 -41.09 32.35
N LEU A 19 50.41 -40.31 33.31
CA LEU A 19 50.03 -38.91 33.12
C LEU A 19 51.25 -38.02 32.81
N LEU A 20 52.37 -38.25 33.55
CA LEU A 20 53.64 -37.54 33.30
C LEU A 20 54.17 -37.81 31.86
N LYS A 21 54.23 -39.09 31.46
CA LYS A 21 54.60 -39.43 30.09
C LYS A 21 53.69 -38.81 29.02
N GLN A 22 52.39 -38.79 29.27
CA GLN A 22 51.43 -38.16 28.35
C GLN A 22 51.67 -36.66 28.26
N GLN A 23 51.98 -36.01 29.38
CA GLN A 23 52.29 -34.57 29.42
C GLN A 23 53.61 -34.24 28.69
N GLU A 24 54.63 -35.08 28.82
CA GLU A 24 55.88 -34.93 28.09
C GLU A 24 55.68 -35.02 26.58
N ILE A 25 54.86 -35.99 26.11
CA ILE A 25 54.52 -36.15 24.69
C ILE A 25 53.79 -34.89 24.20
N ILE A 26 52.81 -34.37 24.96
CA ILE A 26 52.07 -33.16 24.61
C ILE A 26 53.00 -31.94 24.54
N ASN A 27 53.93 -31.81 25.52
CA ASN A 27 54.87 -30.69 25.54
C ASN A 27 55.86 -30.74 24.36
N GLU A 28 56.30 -31.92 23.96
CA GLU A 28 57.17 -32.09 22.79
C GLU A 28 56.42 -31.77 21.51
N ARG A 29 55.17 -32.20 21.39
CA ARG A 29 54.32 -31.86 20.25
C ARG A 29 54.04 -30.36 20.20
N LEU A 30 53.80 -29.67 21.34
CA LEU A 30 53.62 -28.25 21.40
C LEU A 30 54.84 -27.47 20.89
N LYS A 31 56.07 -27.95 21.17
CA LYS A 31 57.31 -27.33 20.67
C LYS A 31 57.38 -27.38 19.13
N ASN A 32 56.90 -28.49 18.51
CA ASN A 32 57.13 -28.76 17.08
C ASN A 32 55.88 -28.58 16.20
N GLU A 33 54.68 -28.68 16.77
CA GLU A 33 53.41 -28.75 16.04
C GLU A 33 52.36 -27.74 16.48
N ASN A 34 52.72 -26.72 17.30
CA ASN A 34 51.75 -25.73 17.73
C ASN A 34 51.17 -24.89 16.57
N ILE A 35 50.09 -24.13 16.82
CA ILE A 35 49.38 -23.37 15.79
C ILE A 35 50.27 -22.37 15.06
N THR A 36 51.20 -21.74 15.77
CA THR A 36 52.12 -20.75 15.19
C THR A 36 53.05 -21.36 14.14
N ILE A 37 53.48 -22.61 14.38
CA ILE A 37 54.35 -23.35 13.48
C ILE A 37 53.58 -23.94 12.30
N THR A 38 52.48 -24.63 12.60
CA THR A 38 51.74 -25.41 11.60
C THR A 38 50.77 -24.59 10.76
N TYR A 39 50.21 -23.50 11.35
CA TYR A 39 49.23 -22.65 10.74
C TYR A 39 49.56 -21.14 10.95
N PRO A 40 50.71 -20.66 10.49
CA PRO A 40 51.20 -19.30 10.78
C PRO A 40 50.23 -18.18 10.28
N LYS A 41 49.50 -18.43 9.19
CA LYS A 41 48.48 -17.50 8.69
C LYS A 41 47.29 -17.38 9.63
N ILE A 42 46.86 -18.50 10.23
CA ILE A 42 45.76 -18.52 11.19
C ILE A 42 46.20 -17.92 12.51
N ALA A 43 47.44 -18.22 12.95
CA ALA A 43 48.00 -17.66 14.17
C ALA A 43 48.06 -16.13 14.16
N LYS A 44 48.29 -15.47 13.00
CA LYS A 44 48.24 -14.03 12.83
C LYS A 44 46.85 -13.42 13.13
N GLU A 45 45.80 -14.23 13.04
CA GLU A 45 44.43 -13.82 13.35
C GLU A 45 44.03 -14.07 14.82
N TRP A 46 44.98 -14.48 15.66
CA TRP A 46 44.74 -14.63 17.09
C TRP A 46 44.47 -13.29 17.76
N ASN A 47 43.37 -13.17 18.46
CA ASN A 47 43.03 -11.92 19.15
C ASN A 47 43.66 -11.89 20.55
N TYR A 48 44.87 -11.37 20.64
CA TYR A 48 45.61 -11.29 21.91
C TYR A 48 44.91 -10.49 22.99
N GLU A 49 44.20 -9.43 22.61
CA GLU A 49 43.48 -8.57 23.57
C GLU A 49 42.36 -9.33 24.28
N LYS A 50 41.57 -10.11 23.52
CA LYS A 50 40.41 -10.82 24.08
C LYS A 50 40.76 -12.20 24.63
N ASN A 51 41.85 -12.79 24.23
CA ASN A 51 42.33 -14.07 24.73
C ASN A 51 43.23 -13.94 26.00
N GLY A 52 43.67 -12.71 26.33
CA GLY A 52 44.46 -12.41 27.53
C GLY A 52 45.78 -13.17 27.54
N LEU A 53 45.96 -14.05 28.50
CA LEU A 53 47.20 -14.84 28.69
C LEU A 53 47.34 -16.02 27.72
N LEU A 54 46.27 -16.40 27.02
CA LEU A 54 46.26 -17.53 26.09
C LEU A 54 47.02 -17.17 24.80
N LYS A 55 47.96 -17.98 24.39
CA LYS A 55 48.78 -17.76 23.18
C LYS A 55 48.61 -18.92 22.21
N PRO A 56 48.76 -18.71 20.89
CA PRO A 56 48.63 -19.75 19.88
C PRO A 56 49.70 -20.83 20.00
N GLU A 57 50.87 -20.52 20.63
CA GLU A 57 51.92 -21.45 20.93
C GLU A 57 51.52 -22.53 21.94
N ASP A 58 50.54 -22.25 22.80
CA ASP A 58 50.07 -23.13 23.86
C ASP A 58 49.08 -24.20 23.35
N TYR A 59 48.73 -24.18 22.06
CA TYR A 59 47.69 -25.04 21.50
C TYR A 59 48.12 -25.82 20.27
N LEU A 60 47.72 -27.10 20.26
CA LEU A 60 47.77 -27.93 19.05
C LEU A 60 46.60 -27.66 18.12
N PRO A 61 46.76 -27.81 16.79
CA PRO A 61 45.73 -27.52 15.79
C PRO A 61 44.41 -28.26 15.97
N GLY A 62 44.43 -29.45 16.57
CA GLY A 62 43.24 -30.26 16.82
C GLY A 62 42.45 -29.92 18.09
N THR A 63 42.84 -28.88 18.82
CA THR A 63 42.25 -28.54 20.10
C THR A 63 40.82 -28.01 19.94
N GLY A 64 39.91 -28.51 20.82
CA GLY A 64 38.50 -28.10 20.82
C GLY A 64 38.24 -26.79 21.60
N GLU A 65 39.30 -26.14 22.12
CA GLU A 65 39.19 -24.90 22.88
C GLU A 65 38.63 -23.77 22.00
N LYS A 66 37.74 -22.93 22.59
CA LYS A 66 37.18 -21.78 21.93
C LYS A 66 37.95 -20.52 22.28
N VAL A 67 38.49 -19.87 21.28
CA VAL A 67 39.30 -18.65 21.41
C VAL A 67 38.77 -17.57 20.50
N TRP A 68 39.18 -16.31 20.78
CA TRP A 68 38.85 -15.17 19.96
C TRP A 68 39.81 -15.01 18.81
N TRP A 69 39.27 -14.72 17.64
CA TRP A 69 39.96 -14.43 16.40
C TRP A 69 39.68 -13.04 15.92
N LYS A 70 40.63 -12.42 15.24
CA LYS A 70 40.49 -11.14 14.56
C LYS A 70 40.90 -11.27 13.11
N CYS A 71 39.96 -11.04 12.19
CA CYS A 71 40.22 -11.21 10.77
C CYS A 71 41.27 -10.22 10.26
N SER A 72 42.27 -10.68 9.57
CA SER A 72 43.34 -9.89 8.96
C SER A 72 42.84 -9.02 7.78
N LYS A 73 41.72 -9.41 7.15
CA LYS A 73 41.14 -8.69 5.99
C LYS A 73 40.13 -7.61 6.41
N CYS A 74 39.16 -7.94 7.29
CA CYS A 74 38.01 -7.06 7.62
C CYS A 74 37.96 -6.61 9.08
N ASN A 75 38.94 -7.00 9.90
CA ASN A 75 39.02 -6.73 11.34
C ASN A 75 37.84 -7.25 12.18
N HIS A 76 36.95 -8.09 11.59
CA HIS A 76 35.87 -8.71 12.33
C HIS A 76 36.42 -9.63 13.42
N GLU A 77 35.86 -9.56 14.62
CA GLU A 77 36.24 -10.35 15.77
C GLU A 77 35.17 -11.37 16.10
N TRP A 78 35.56 -12.64 16.24
CA TRP A 78 34.62 -13.73 16.55
C TRP A 78 35.27 -14.78 17.44
N LYS A 79 34.44 -15.60 18.07
CA LYS A 79 34.89 -16.69 18.94
C LYS A 79 34.52 -18.02 18.30
N THR A 80 35.52 -18.86 18.05
CA THR A 80 35.33 -20.24 17.51
C THR A 80 36.41 -21.19 18.00
N ARG A 81 36.15 -22.47 17.82
CA ARG A 81 37.10 -23.50 18.21
C ARG A 81 38.34 -23.47 17.33
N ILE A 82 39.50 -23.84 17.91
CA ILE A 82 40.79 -23.92 17.19
C ILE A 82 40.71 -24.92 16.06
N ASN A 83 40.17 -26.13 16.30
CA ASN A 83 40.03 -27.18 15.28
C ASN A 83 39.14 -26.76 14.09
N HIS A 84 38.13 -25.92 14.31
CA HIS A 84 37.29 -25.41 13.22
C HIS A 84 38.10 -24.50 12.28
N ARG A 85 39.10 -23.80 12.79
CA ARG A 85 39.98 -22.96 11.97
C ARG A 85 41.07 -23.77 11.26
N THR A 86 41.65 -24.71 11.98
CA THR A 86 42.83 -25.43 11.51
C THR A 86 42.53 -26.70 10.71
N LYS A 87 41.53 -27.51 11.12
CA LYS A 87 41.16 -28.76 10.46
C LYS A 87 40.02 -28.56 9.44
N ASP A 88 38.95 -27.83 9.84
CA ASP A 88 37.77 -27.67 9.00
C ASP A 88 37.95 -26.50 7.98
N GLY A 89 39.01 -25.73 8.11
CA GLY A 89 39.34 -24.63 7.19
C GLY A 89 38.37 -23.46 7.24
N ASN A 90 37.57 -23.32 8.32
CA ASN A 90 36.60 -22.23 8.45
C ASN A 90 37.31 -20.87 8.58
N ASN A 91 37.02 -19.97 7.68
CA ASN A 91 37.54 -18.59 7.65
C ASN A 91 36.65 -17.62 8.44
N CYS A 92 36.98 -16.34 8.38
CA CYS A 92 36.14 -15.27 8.92
C CYS A 92 34.70 -15.37 8.38
N PRO A 93 33.68 -15.42 9.25
CA PRO A 93 32.29 -15.60 8.80
C PRO A 93 31.78 -14.46 7.91
N ILE A 94 32.32 -13.24 8.09
CA ILE A 94 31.97 -12.09 7.23
C ILE A 94 32.58 -12.24 5.85
N CYS A 95 33.92 -12.45 5.79
CA CYS A 95 34.61 -12.62 4.50
C CYS A 95 34.09 -13.84 3.71
N SER A 96 33.82 -14.96 4.39
CA SER A 96 33.26 -16.16 3.73
C SER A 96 31.88 -15.92 3.15
N ARG A 97 31.03 -15.10 3.84
CA ARG A 97 29.73 -14.69 3.33
C ARG A 97 29.85 -13.79 2.10
N GLU A 98 30.75 -12.81 2.18
CA GLU A 98 31.02 -11.90 1.04
C GLU A 98 31.56 -12.65 -0.17
N GLU A 99 32.54 -13.54 0.02
CA GLU A 99 33.10 -14.37 -1.05
C GLU A 99 32.03 -15.28 -1.67
N SER A 100 31.17 -15.91 -0.84
CA SER A 100 30.07 -16.74 -1.33
C SER A 100 29.02 -15.92 -2.09
N TYR A 101 28.72 -14.69 -1.61
CA TYR A 101 27.79 -13.79 -2.29
C TYR A 101 28.34 -13.32 -3.64
N THR A 102 29.62 -12.92 -3.69
CA THR A 102 30.30 -12.52 -4.93
C THR A 102 30.27 -13.65 -5.96
N LYS A 103 30.61 -14.86 -5.53
CA LYS A 103 30.55 -16.04 -6.40
C LYS A 103 29.13 -16.30 -6.92
N MET A 104 28.10 -16.17 -6.06
CA MET A 104 26.70 -16.29 -6.51
C MET A 104 26.31 -15.19 -7.50
N LEU A 105 26.82 -13.96 -7.32
CA LEU A 105 26.55 -12.85 -8.23
C LEU A 105 27.22 -13.06 -9.60
N GLU A 106 28.43 -13.60 -9.62
CA GLU A 106 29.13 -13.98 -10.85
C GLU A 106 28.43 -15.12 -11.60
N GLU A 107 27.98 -16.17 -10.87
CA GLU A 107 27.28 -17.31 -11.46
C GLU A 107 25.87 -17.01 -11.97
N LYS A 108 25.11 -16.22 -11.23
CA LYS A 108 23.67 -15.97 -11.50
C LYS A 108 23.39 -14.66 -12.21
N GLY A 109 24.34 -13.75 -12.20
CA GLY A 109 24.17 -12.39 -12.68
C GLY A 109 23.40 -11.47 -11.72
N PRO A 110 23.61 -10.16 -11.83
CA PRO A 110 22.90 -9.15 -11.04
C PRO A 110 21.46 -8.94 -11.51
N LEU A 111 20.67 -8.29 -10.67
CA LEU A 111 19.30 -7.91 -10.97
C LEU A 111 19.16 -7.11 -12.27
N SER A 112 20.07 -6.17 -12.51
CA SER A 112 20.05 -5.30 -13.71
C SER A 112 20.25 -6.07 -15.01
N LEU A 113 21.05 -7.14 -14.97
CA LEU A 113 21.31 -8.01 -16.14
C LEU A 113 20.12 -8.95 -16.37
N ASN A 114 19.62 -9.57 -15.31
CA ASN A 114 18.55 -10.57 -15.39
C ASN A 114 17.17 -9.97 -15.63
N HIS A 115 16.96 -8.73 -15.19
CA HIS A 115 15.66 -8.02 -15.26
C HIS A 115 15.85 -6.57 -15.71
N PRO A 116 16.33 -6.32 -16.94
CA PRO A 116 16.55 -4.96 -17.44
C PRO A 116 15.26 -4.13 -17.50
N GLU A 117 14.11 -4.79 -17.70
CA GLU A 117 12.79 -4.14 -17.66
C GLU A 117 12.46 -3.49 -16.32
N LEU A 118 12.91 -4.07 -15.19
CA LEU A 118 12.71 -3.53 -13.86
C LEU A 118 13.54 -2.28 -13.60
N MET A 119 14.64 -2.07 -14.33
CA MET A 119 15.48 -0.88 -14.19
C MET A 119 14.75 0.39 -14.59
N ASN A 120 13.76 0.28 -15.47
CA ASN A 120 12.89 1.39 -15.81
C ASN A 120 11.99 1.82 -14.64
N GLU A 121 11.71 0.93 -13.69
CA GLU A 121 10.89 1.20 -12.51
C GLU A 121 11.72 1.33 -11.22
N TRP A 122 13.05 1.19 -11.30
CA TRP A 122 13.95 1.39 -10.17
C TRP A 122 14.03 2.87 -9.79
N ASN A 123 13.76 3.19 -8.53
CA ASN A 123 13.87 4.57 -8.07
C ASN A 123 15.32 4.89 -7.64
N TYR A 124 16.12 5.40 -8.56
CA TYR A 124 17.53 5.71 -8.34
C TYR A 124 17.76 6.83 -7.30
N GLU A 125 16.77 7.70 -7.10
CA GLU A 125 16.89 8.81 -6.13
C GLU A 125 16.72 8.33 -4.68
N LYS A 126 15.87 7.33 -4.46
CA LYS A 126 15.54 6.82 -3.12
C LYS A 126 16.28 5.56 -2.72
N ASN A 127 16.91 4.87 -3.66
CA ASN A 127 17.66 3.65 -3.41
C ASN A 127 19.16 3.93 -3.35
N ASN A 128 19.79 3.59 -2.22
CA ASN A 128 21.24 3.66 -2.06
C ASN A 128 21.95 2.37 -2.47
N ILE A 129 21.23 1.43 -3.10
CA ILE A 129 21.73 0.14 -3.53
C ILE A 129 21.85 0.15 -5.05
N ASP A 130 23.02 -0.25 -5.56
CA ASP A 130 23.21 -0.44 -7.00
C ASP A 130 22.59 -1.77 -7.46
N PRO A 131 21.65 -1.78 -8.43
CA PRO A 131 21.06 -3.00 -8.96
C PRO A 131 22.04 -3.92 -9.66
N ASN A 132 23.26 -3.44 -9.97
CA ASN A 132 24.36 -4.24 -10.49
C ASN A 132 25.06 -5.10 -9.43
N THR A 133 24.79 -4.85 -8.15
CA THR A 133 25.44 -5.53 -7.03
C THR A 133 24.50 -6.43 -6.24
N ILE A 134 23.24 -6.59 -6.69
CA ILE A 134 22.24 -7.34 -5.95
C ILE A 134 21.58 -8.42 -6.81
N LEU A 135 21.32 -9.58 -6.19
CA LEU A 135 20.65 -10.71 -6.84
C LEU A 135 19.13 -10.49 -6.94
N ASP A 136 18.52 -11.06 -7.98
CA ASP A 136 17.07 -11.05 -8.22
C ASP A 136 16.24 -11.74 -7.12
N GLY A 137 16.85 -12.70 -6.41
CA GLY A 137 16.26 -13.40 -5.28
C GLY A 137 16.34 -12.67 -3.93
N SER A 138 16.86 -11.44 -3.89
CA SER A 138 17.07 -10.70 -2.66
C SER A 138 15.75 -10.33 -1.98
N ASN A 139 15.70 -10.50 -0.65
CA ASN A 139 14.58 -10.08 0.20
C ASN A 139 14.66 -8.60 0.60
N VAL A 140 15.66 -7.87 0.14
CA VAL A 140 15.78 -6.43 0.39
C VAL A 140 14.60 -5.70 -0.23
N SER A 141 14.00 -4.79 0.55
CA SER A 141 12.92 -3.92 0.10
C SER A 141 13.49 -2.61 -0.42
N VAL A 142 13.19 -2.28 -1.66
CA VAL A 142 13.62 -1.07 -2.35
C VAL A 142 12.44 -0.27 -2.86
N TRP A 143 12.70 0.98 -3.25
CA TRP A 143 11.70 1.86 -3.84
C TRP A 143 11.58 1.61 -5.36
N TRP A 144 10.35 1.55 -5.81
CA TRP A 144 9.96 1.43 -7.21
C TRP A 144 9.11 2.62 -7.62
N ILE A 145 9.18 3.01 -8.89
CA ILE A 145 8.34 4.06 -9.49
C ILE A 145 7.61 3.52 -10.71
N CYS A 146 6.31 3.63 -10.74
CA CYS A 146 5.50 3.13 -11.86
C CYS A 146 5.58 4.05 -13.08
N ARG A 147 6.01 3.53 -14.22
CA ARG A 147 6.06 4.28 -15.50
C ARG A 147 4.68 4.69 -16.03
N LYS A 148 3.61 3.97 -15.64
CA LYS A 148 2.24 4.25 -16.11
C LYS A 148 1.54 5.34 -15.32
N CYS A 149 1.71 5.36 -13.99
CA CYS A 149 0.94 6.25 -13.11
C CYS A 149 1.79 7.10 -12.15
N GLY A 150 3.12 7.02 -12.21
CA GLY A 150 4.04 7.75 -11.34
C GLY A 150 3.99 7.36 -9.86
N TYR A 151 3.20 6.32 -9.48
CA TYR A 151 3.09 5.91 -8.09
C TYR A 151 4.39 5.27 -7.62
N GLU A 152 4.84 5.67 -6.44
CA GLU A 152 6.04 5.15 -5.79
C GLU A 152 5.66 4.22 -4.65
N TRP A 153 6.34 3.07 -4.55
CA TRP A 153 6.09 2.10 -3.48
C TRP A 153 7.35 1.33 -3.11
N ARG A 154 7.33 0.70 -1.95
CA ARG A 154 8.38 -0.25 -1.53
C ARG A 154 7.93 -1.67 -1.76
N ALA A 155 8.80 -2.48 -2.36
CA ALA A 155 8.60 -3.91 -2.51
C ALA A 155 9.94 -4.64 -2.49
N ARG A 156 9.91 -5.91 -2.08
CA ARG A 156 11.10 -6.77 -2.12
C ARG A 156 11.51 -7.04 -3.57
N ILE A 157 12.80 -7.07 -3.82
CA ILE A 157 13.35 -7.39 -5.15
C ILE A 157 12.79 -8.72 -5.65
N ALA A 158 12.86 -9.78 -4.82
CA ALA A 158 12.35 -11.10 -5.18
C ALA A 158 10.86 -11.13 -5.55
N GLN A 159 10.02 -10.25 -4.98
CA GLN A 159 8.61 -10.15 -5.35
C GLN A 159 8.44 -9.55 -6.74
N ARG A 160 9.27 -8.56 -7.09
CA ARG A 160 9.24 -7.94 -8.41
C ARG A 160 9.81 -8.87 -9.47
N ALA A 161 10.99 -9.42 -9.22
CA ALA A 161 11.72 -10.25 -10.19
C ALA A 161 11.09 -11.64 -10.39
N LYS A 162 10.79 -12.37 -9.30
CA LYS A 162 10.34 -13.77 -9.41
C LYS A 162 8.82 -13.94 -9.48
N LYS A 163 8.05 -13.06 -8.83
CA LYS A 163 6.57 -13.14 -8.83
C LYS A 163 5.93 -12.17 -9.81
N ASN A 164 6.71 -11.38 -10.51
CA ASN A 164 6.28 -10.38 -11.50
C ASN A 164 5.15 -9.47 -10.96
N THR A 165 5.22 -9.10 -9.68
CA THR A 165 4.23 -8.22 -9.06
C THR A 165 4.43 -6.80 -9.58
N GLY A 166 3.42 -6.22 -10.19
CA GLY A 166 3.45 -4.85 -10.73
C GLY A 166 3.15 -3.76 -9.69
N CYS A 167 2.89 -2.56 -10.20
CA CYS A 167 2.45 -1.43 -9.39
C CYS A 167 1.12 -1.74 -8.68
N PRO A 168 1.03 -1.61 -7.34
CA PRO A 168 -0.18 -1.93 -6.59
C PRO A 168 -1.36 -1.03 -6.97
N LYS A 169 -1.11 0.24 -7.29
CA LYS A 169 -2.16 1.17 -7.74
C LYS A 169 -2.74 0.77 -9.09
N CYS A 170 -1.88 0.45 -10.07
CA CYS A 170 -2.35 -0.03 -11.37
C CYS A 170 -3.07 -1.37 -11.27
N SER A 171 -2.58 -2.29 -10.43
CA SER A 171 -3.23 -3.59 -10.20
C SER A 171 -4.60 -3.43 -9.56
N GLN A 172 -4.75 -2.52 -8.59
CA GLN A 172 -6.03 -2.23 -7.97
C GLN A 172 -7.03 -1.60 -8.96
N GLU A 173 -6.56 -0.66 -9.78
CA GLU A 173 -7.40 -0.05 -10.82
C GLU A 173 -7.84 -1.06 -11.87
N GLN A 174 -6.92 -1.93 -12.30
CA GLN A 174 -7.24 -2.99 -13.24
C GLN A 174 -8.23 -4.01 -12.64
N GLY A 175 -8.04 -4.39 -11.38
CA GLY A 175 -8.97 -5.27 -10.65
C GLY A 175 -10.39 -4.67 -10.59
N LYS A 176 -10.51 -3.37 -10.28
CA LYS A 176 -11.79 -2.66 -10.30
C LYS A 176 -12.45 -2.67 -11.68
N LYS A 177 -11.67 -2.42 -12.75
CA LYS A 177 -12.18 -2.45 -14.13
C LYS A 177 -12.67 -3.85 -14.51
N THR A 178 -11.91 -4.88 -14.16
CA THR A 178 -12.27 -6.28 -14.42
C THR A 178 -13.54 -6.68 -13.67
N LEU A 179 -13.65 -6.29 -12.38
CA LEU A 179 -14.84 -6.52 -11.57
C LEU A 179 -16.07 -5.83 -12.16
N ILE A 180 -15.98 -4.55 -12.52
CA ILE A 180 -17.08 -3.80 -13.15
C ILE A 180 -17.48 -4.45 -14.46
N LYS A 181 -16.53 -4.84 -15.29
CA LYS A 181 -16.81 -5.56 -16.54
C LYS A 181 -17.57 -6.87 -16.32
N GLY A 182 -17.16 -7.66 -15.33
CA GLY A 182 -17.86 -8.89 -14.95
C GLY A 182 -19.29 -8.64 -14.46
N LEU A 183 -19.47 -7.60 -13.63
CA LEU A 183 -20.81 -7.21 -13.15
C LEU A 183 -21.72 -6.68 -14.27
N ILE A 184 -21.17 -5.96 -15.27
CA ILE A 184 -21.92 -5.52 -16.45
C ILE A 184 -22.36 -6.73 -17.30
N GLN A 185 -21.49 -7.70 -17.49
CA GLN A 185 -21.84 -8.94 -18.23
C GLN A 185 -22.97 -9.74 -17.54
N GLU A 186 -23.03 -9.72 -16.21
CA GLU A 186 -24.05 -10.43 -15.42
C GLU A 186 -25.37 -9.65 -15.32
N LYS A 187 -25.30 -8.32 -15.11
CA LYS A 187 -26.46 -7.49 -14.71
C LYS A 187 -26.90 -6.48 -15.75
N GLY A 188 -26.15 -6.34 -16.81
CA GLY A 188 -26.35 -5.32 -17.84
C GLY A 188 -25.70 -3.97 -17.52
N SER A 189 -25.37 -3.23 -18.57
CA SER A 189 -24.93 -1.84 -18.54
C SER A 189 -26.11 -0.89 -18.37
N LEU A 190 -25.84 0.39 -18.11
CA LEU A 190 -26.87 1.45 -18.15
C LEU A 190 -27.56 1.53 -19.51
N ALA A 191 -26.79 1.37 -20.61
CA ALA A 191 -27.34 1.41 -21.96
C ALA A 191 -28.36 0.29 -22.22
N GLU A 192 -28.15 -0.89 -21.62
CA GLU A 192 -29.04 -2.06 -21.76
C GLU A 192 -30.20 -2.01 -20.77
N THR A 193 -29.96 -1.63 -19.51
CA THR A 193 -30.98 -1.65 -18.44
C THR A 193 -31.90 -0.45 -18.43
N ASN A 194 -31.40 0.72 -18.93
CA ASN A 194 -32.16 1.97 -18.96
C ASN A 194 -31.77 2.84 -20.14
N PRO A 195 -32.15 2.42 -21.37
CA PRO A 195 -31.77 3.13 -22.61
C PRO A 195 -32.30 4.56 -22.67
N GLU A 196 -33.46 4.84 -22.09
CA GLU A 196 -34.02 6.20 -22.06
C GLU A 196 -33.15 7.15 -21.20
N LEU A 197 -32.67 6.66 -20.08
CA LEU A 197 -31.74 7.42 -19.27
C LEU A 197 -30.39 7.61 -19.96
N ALA A 198 -29.96 6.62 -20.70
CA ALA A 198 -28.70 6.71 -21.48
C ALA A 198 -28.73 7.80 -22.57
N LYS A 199 -29.92 8.17 -23.09
CA LYS A 199 -30.07 9.29 -24.04
C LYS A 199 -29.71 10.65 -23.45
N GLU A 200 -29.83 10.79 -22.14
CA GLU A 200 -29.44 12.03 -21.43
C GLU A 200 -27.94 12.09 -21.06
N TRP A 201 -27.18 11.12 -21.48
CA TRP A 201 -25.74 11.06 -21.23
C TRP A 201 -24.99 12.17 -21.94
N ASN A 202 -24.25 13.01 -21.22
CA ASN A 202 -23.41 14.02 -21.86
C ASN A 202 -22.09 13.40 -22.32
N ILE A 203 -21.98 13.06 -23.59
CA ILE A 203 -20.83 12.38 -24.18
C ILE A 203 -19.56 13.24 -24.08
N GLU A 204 -19.68 14.53 -24.34
CA GLU A 204 -18.53 15.46 -24.38
C GLU A 204 -17.89 15.63 -23.01
N LYS A 205 -18.70 15.82 -21.96
CA LYS A 205 -18.19 16.06 -20.60
C LYS A 205 -17.79 14.77 -19.87
N ASN A 206 -18.37 13.64 -20.23
CA ASN A 206 -18.00 12.34 -19.64
C ASN A 206 -16.81 11.68 -20.35
N LYS A 207 -16.36 12.23 -21.48
CA LYS A 207 -15.15 11.82 -22.22
C LYS A 207 -15.07 10.30 -22.47
N ASN A 208 -14.16 9.62 -21.77
CA ASN A 208 -13.83 8.21 -21.98
C ASN A 208 -14.79 7.23 -21.27
N ILE A 209 -15.93 7.71 -20.77
CA ILE A 209 -16.91 6.87 -20.05
C ILE A 209 -18.22 6.95 -20.81
N THR A 210 -18.71 5.80 -21.21
CA THR A 210 -19.95 5.65 -21.98
C THR A 210 -21.00 4.86 -21.19
N PRO A 211 -22.29 4.93 -21.52
CA PRO A 211 -23.35 4.21 -20.80
C PRO A 211 -23.18 2.70 -20.76
N ASP A 212 -22.50 2.10 -21.73
CA ASP A 212 -22.19 0.68 -21.80
C ASP A 212 -21.06 0.26 -20.82
N MET A 213 -20.29 1.21 -20.31
CA MET A 213 -19.20 0.97 -19.35
C MET A 213 -19.59 1.10 -17.89
N VAL A 214 -20.85 1.40 -17.59
CA VAL A 214 -21.33 1.67 -16.24
C VAL A 214 -22.63 0.99 -15.95
N MET A 215 -22.88 0.69 -14.67
CA MET A 215 -24.15 0.13 -14.19
C MET A 215 -25.06 1.24 -13.66
N GLU A 216 -26.38 1.04 -13.82
CA GLU A 216 -27.41 1.96 -13.35
C GLU A 216 -27.28 2.35 -11.87
N LYS A 217 -26.95 1.38 -11.01
CA LYS A 217 -26.84 1.58 -9.55
C LYS A 217 -25.45 2.05 -9.08
N SER A 218 -24.61 2.55 -9.99
CA SER A 218 -23.28 3.03 -9.62
C SER A 218 -23.35 4.35 -8.84
N PRO A 219 -22.58 4.55 -7.76
CA PRO A 219 -22.46 5.82 -7.05
C PRO A 219 -21.67 6.87 -7.83
N LYS A 220 -21.14 6.52 -9.00
CA LYS A 220 -20.32 7.42 -9.82
C LYS A 220 -21.12 8.61 -10.29
N LYS A 221 -20.61 9.84 -10.05
CA LYS A 221 -21.17 11.07 -10.60
C LYS A 221 -20.74 11.25 -12.04
N VAL A 222 -21.70 11.53 -12.90
CA VAL A 222 -21.53 11.78 -14.33
C VAL A 222 -22.29 13.00 -14.76
N TRP A 223 -21.99 13.53 -15.94
CA TRP A 223 -22.71 14.63 -16.53
C TRP A 223 -23.93 14.14 -17.33
N TRP A 224 -25.04 14.84 -17.15
CA TRP A 224 -26.30 14.60 -17.83
C TRP A 224 -26.69 15.84 -18.62
N THR A 225 -27.36 15.66 -19.74
CA THR A 225 -27.99 16.73 -20.52
C THR A 225 -29.48 16.50 -20.59
N CYS A 226 -30.28 17.43 -20.09
CA CYS A 226 -31.72 17.31 -20.08
C CYS A 226 -32.29 17.36 -21.50
N HIS A 227 -33.02 16.34 -21.91
CA HIS A 227 -33.69 16.31 -23.22
C HIS A 227 -34.82 17.34 -23.35
N LYS A 228 -35.42 17.84 -22.25
CA LYS A 228 -36.49 18.84 -22.27
C LYS A 228 -35.98 20.27 -22.38
N CYS A 229 -34.89 20.63 -21.67
CA CYS A 229 -34.47 22.02 -21.56
C CYS A 229 -32.98 22.26 -21.88
N GLY A 230 -32.24 21.24 -22.28
CA GLY A 230 -30.81 21.33 -22.61
C GLY A 230 -29.88 21.64 -21.41
N TYR A 231 -30.41 21.74 -20.18
CA TYR A 231 -29.58 22.02 -19.01
C TYR A 231 -28.66 20.85 -18.69
N GLU A 232 -27.43 21.18 -18.37
CA GLU A 232 -26.39 20.20 -18.06
C GLU A 232 -26.04 20.23 -16.57
N TRP A 233 -25.98 19.04 -15.92
CA TRP A 233 -25.66 18.93 -14.50
C TRP A 233 -24.94 17.63 -14.19
N GLN A 234 -24.36 17.56 -13.00
CA GLN A 234 -23.76 16.35 -12.45
C GLN A 234 -24.68 15.67 -11.44
N MET A 235 -24.86 14.38 -11.60
CA MET A 235 -25.57 13.53 -10.64
C MET A 235 -25.00 12.11 -10.68
N SER A 236 -25.06 11.36 -9.56
CA SER A 236 -24.70 9.95 -9.57
C SER A 236 -25.71 9.15 -10.37
N LEU A 237 -25.23 8.06 -11.02
CA LEU A 237 -26.13 7.14 -11.73
C LEU A 237 -27.22 6.60 -10.79
N TYR A 238 -26.85 6.20 -9.57
CA TYR A 238 -27.78 5.73 -8.57
C TYR A 238 -28.91 6.70 -8.28
N ASN A 239 -28.61 7.99 -8.05
CA ASN A 239 -29.63 8.99 -7.76
C ASN A 239 -30.48 9.31 -9.00
N ARG A 240 -29.86 9.29 -10.19
CA ARG A 240 -30.59 9.56 -11.43
C ARG A 240 -31.57 8.43 -11.76
N SER A 241 -31.16 7.17 -11.57
CA SER A 241 -32.02 6.01 -11.80
C SER A 241 -33.14 5.86 -10.77
N LYS A 242 -32.97 6.42 -9.57
CA LYS A 242 -34.02 6.51 -8.54
C LYS A 242 -35.05 7.64 -8.74
N GLY A 243 -35.05 8.27 -9.89
CA GLY A 243 -36.00 9.33 -10.20
C GLY A 243 -35.46 10.76 -9.95
N GLY A 244 -34.15 10.92 -9.81
CA GLY A 244 -33.54 12.25 -9.78
C GLY A 244 -33.78 12.98 -11.10
N HIS A 245 -34.39 14.15 -11.08
CA HIS A 245 -34.75 14.94 -12.26
C HIS A 245 -33.74 16.06 -12.55
N CYS A 246 -33.88 16.66 -13.73
CA CYS A 246 -33.19 17.88 -14.08
C CYS A 246 -33.55 18.97 -13.06
N PRO A 247 -32.56 19.57 -12.35
CA PRO A 247 -32.85 20.57 -11.30
C PRO A 247 -33.52 21.86 -11.85
N LYS A 248 -33.26 22.19 -13.12
CA LYS A 248 -33.92 23.35 -13.76
C LYS A 248 -35.40 23.06 -14.04
N CYS A 249 -35.71 21.88 -14.64
CA CYS A 249 -37.10 21.50 -14.90
C CYS A 249 -37.87 21.33 -13.59
N LEU A 250 -37.30 20.68 -12.59
CA LEU A 250 -37.94 20.52 -11.27
C LEU A 250 -38.29 21.86 -10.62
N ARG A 251 -37.38 22.83 -10.68
CA ARG A 251 -37.62 24.19 -10.15
C ARG A 251 -38.73 24.89 -10.91
N ILE A 252 -38.79 24.75 -12.24
CA ILE A 252 -39.87 25.32 -13.06
C ILE A 252 -41.22 24.64 -12.71
N GLU A 253 -41.26 23.33 -12.64
CA GLU A 253 -42.47 22.57 -12.27
C GLU A 253 -42.98 22.95 -10.89
N GLN A 254 -42.09 23.09 -9.90
CA GLN A 254 -42.42 23.55 -8.56
C GLN A 254 -42.96 24.99 -8.56
N SER A 255 -42.34 25.89 -9.34
CA SER A 255 -42.79 27.27 -9.48
C SER A 255 -44.19 27.36 -10.13
N ILE A 256 -44.43 26.56 -11.17
CA ILE A 256 -45.76 26.50 -11.79
C ILE A 256 -46.80 25.93 -10.80
N ALA A 257 -46.44 24.83 -10.11
CA ALA A 257 -47.36 24.25 -9.10
C ALA A 257 -47.71 25.21 -7.96
N GLN A 258 -46.74 26.03 -7.53
CA GLN A 258 -46.99 27.08 -6.51
C GLN A 258 -47.81 28.27 -7.04
N ALA A 259 -47.65 28.61 -8.33
CA ALA A 259 -48.37 29.69 -8.96
C ALA A 259 -49.81 29.33 -9.43
N THR A 260 -50.05 28.01 -9.60
CA THR A 260 -51.39 27.55 -10.04
C THR A 260 -52.32 27.42 -8.86
N PRO A 261 -53.45 28.15 -8.82
CA PRO A 261 -54.43 28.08 -7.73
C PRO A 261 -55.16 26.73 -7.75
N ILE A 262 -55.24 26.10 -6.59
CA ILE A 262 -56.02 24.89 -6.31
C ILE A 262 -57.08 25.28 -5.29
N LYS A 263 -58.34 25.31 -5.74
CA LYS A 263 -59.49 25.72 -4.91
C LYS A 263 -59.55 24.89 -3.63
N GLY A 264 -59.69 25.58 -2.49
CA GLY A 264 -59.74 24.99 -1.18
C GLY A 264 -58.39 24.59 -0.59
N VAL A 265 -57.26 24.83 -1.31
CA VAL A 265 -55.93 24.39 -0.88
C VAL A 265 -54.93 25.57 -0.78
N ASN A 266 -54.63 26.25 -1.88
CA ASN A 266 -53.63 27.30 -1.95
C ASN A 266 -54.16 28.60 -2.57
N ASP A 267 -55.46 28.68 -2.84
CA ASP A 267 -56.13 29.86 -3.32
C ASP A 267 -56.28 30.94 -2.21
N LEU A 268 -56.44 32.21 -2.63
CA LEU A 268 -56.53 33.33 -1.71
C LEU A 268 -57.75 33.21 -0.80
N LEU A 269 -58.88 32.78 -1.34
CA LEU A 269 -60.14 32.68 -0.60
C LEU A 269 -60.03 31.69 0.55
N SER A 270 -59.44 30.52 0.33
CA SER A 270 -59.29 29.51 1.35
C SER A 270 -58.19 29.83 2.37
N GLN A 271 -57.12 30.49 1.97
CA GLN A 271 -55.98 30.79 2.83
C GLN A 271 -56.09 32.10 3.61
N LYS A 272 -56.76 33.09 3.05
CA LYS A 272 -56.91 34.43 3.62
C LYS A 272 -58.32 34.98 3.40
N PRO A 273 -59.34 34.32 3.97
CA PRO A 273 -60.77 34.73 3.76
C PRO A 273 -61.04 36.15 4.23
N ASP A 274 -60.39 36.63 5.29
CA ASP A 274 -60.59 38.00 5.82
C ASP A 274 -60.09 39.04 4.82
N LEU A 275 -58.97 38.75 4.10
CA LEU A 275 -58.49 39.68 3.07
C LEU A 275 -59.40 39.71 1.85
N CYS A 276 -60.12 38.65 1.57
CA CYS A 276 -61.03 38.55 0.46
C CYS A 276 -62.30 39.41 0.68
N MET A 277 -62.60 39.87 1.91
CA MET A 277 -63.64 40.83 2.18
C MET A 277 -63.37 42.22 1.58
N GLU A 278 -62.11 42.55 1.32
CA GLU A 278 -61.68 43.77 0.67
C GLU A 278 -61.47 43.58 -0.85
N TRP A 279 -61.78 42.43 -1.41
CA TRP A 279 -61.71 42.18 -2.83
C TRP A 279 -62.67 42.98 -3.62
N HIS A 280 -62.20 43.80 -4.58
CA HIS A 280 -63.14 44.69 -5.31
C HIS A 280 -64.09 43.83 -6.19
N PRO A 281 -65.41 44.00 -6.04
CA PRO A 281 -66.42 43.08 -6.60
C PRO A 281 -66.49 43.08 -8.15
N THR A 282 -66.08 44.20 -8.81
CA THR A 282 -66.30 44.37 -10.26
C THR A 282 -65.07 44.81 -11.05
N LYS A 283 -63.98 45.26 -10.41
CA LYS A 283 -62.77 45.74 -11.13
C LYS A 283 -61.70 44.70 -11.37
N ASN A 284 -61.87 43.56 -10.79
CA ASN A 284 -60.96 42.46 -10.99
C ASN A 284 -61.45 41.47 -12.08
N ASP A 285 -60.55 41.03 -12.97
CA ASP A 285 -60.85 40.12 -14.02
C ASP A 285 -60.68 38.62 -13.56
N THR A 286 -60.47 38.40 -12.26
CA THR A 286 -60.34 37.08 -11.62
C THR A 286 -61.04 37.13 -10.24
N THR A 287 -61.26 35.96 -9.68
CA THR A 287 -61.86 35.77 -8.34
C THR A 287 -60.82 35.27 -7.33
N PRO A 288 -61.00 35.50 -6.02
CA PRO A 288 -60.06 35.10 -4.99
C PRO A 288 -59.78 33.58 -4.95
N ASP A 289 -60.68 32.76 -5.42
CA ASP A 289 -60.50 31.29 -5.51
C ASP A 289 -59.73 30.86 -6.77
N ASN A 290 -59.42 31.81 -7.66
CA ASN A 290 -58.62 31.60 -8.88
C ASN A 290 -57.23 32.29 -8.84
N ILE A 291 -56.78 32.69 -7.69
CA ILE A 291 -55.47 33.32 -7.50
C ILE A 291 -54.81 32.80 -6.19
N THR A 292 -53.50 32.59 -6.21
CA THR A 292 -52.76 32.14 -5.02
C THR A 292 -52.36 33.31 -4.13
N VAL A 293 -52.16 33.07 -2.83
CA VAL A 293 -51.74 34.08 -1.84
C VAL A 293 -50.31 34.63 -2.11
N SER A 294 -49.53 34.01 -2.95
CA SER A 294 -48.15 34.42 -3.35
C SER A 294 -48.14 35.04 -4.74
N SER A 295 -49.26 35.37 -5.29
CA SER A 295 -49.36 35.97 -6.62
C SER A 295 -48.83 37.40 -6.63
N ASN A 296 -47.98 37.71 -7.59
CA ASN A 296 -47.53 39.10 -7.84
C ASN A 296 -48.52 39.90 -8.73
N LYS A 297 -49.70 39.36 -9.00
CA LYS A 297 -50.70 40.03 -9.79
C LYS A 297 -51.26 41.22 -9.02
N LYS A 298 -51.28 42.40 -9.61
CA LYS A 298 -51.96 43.56 -9.03
C LYS A 298 -53.46 43.40 -9.24
N VAL A 299 -54.20 43.58 -8.16
CA VAL A 299 -55.65 43.49 -8.12
C VAL A 299 -56.23 44.74 -7.44
N TRP A 300 -57.53 45.03 -7.67
CA TRP A 300 -58.25 46.09 -7.01
C TRP A 300 -58.78 45.63 -5.66
N TRP A 301 -58.59 46.47 -4.69
CA TRP A 301 -59.09 46.28 -3.34
C TRP A 301 -60.12 47.42 -3.01
N LEU A 302 -61.10 47.10 -2.16
CA LEU A 302 -62.12 48.03 -1.68
C LEU A 302 -62.17 47.95 -0.16
N GLY A 303 -61.66 48.97 0.52
CA GLY A 303 -61.66 49.02 1.96
C GLY A 303 -63.09 49.32 2.51
N LYS A 304 -63.35 49.03 3.77
CA LYS A 304 -64.60 49.28 4.49
C LYS A 304 -64.98 50.73 4.50
N CYS A 305 -64.06 51.66 4.31
CA CYS A 305 -64.29 53.09 4.21
C CYS A 305 -64.65 53.56 2.78
N GLY A 306 -64.80 52.65 1.82
CA GLY A 306 -65.08 52.94 0.42
C GLY A 306 -63.86 53.37 -0.42
N HIS A 307 -62.67 53.40 0.17
CA HIS A 307 -61.47 53.72 -0.57
C HIS A 307 -61.03 52.48 -1.48
N GLU A 308 -60.70 52.83 -2.71
CA GLU A 308 -60.28 51.85 -3.71
C GLU A 308 -58.80 52.03 -4.04
N TRP A 309 -58.05 50.93 -4.10
CA TRP A 309 -56.61 50.93 -4.50
C TRP A 309 -56.22 49.69 -5.23
N GLN A 310 -55.07 49.76 -5.87
CA GLN A 310 -54.43 48.61 -6.48
C GLN A 310 -53.17 48.15 -5.67
N ALA A 311 -53.12 46.92 -5.34
CA ALA A 311 -51.94 46.29 -4.74
C ALA A 311 -51.77 44.87 -5.22
N THR A 312 -50.55 44.28 -5.04
CA THR A 312 -50.32 42.84 -5.23
C THR A 312 -51.10 42.06 -4.16
N VAL A 313 -51.45 40.87 -4.51
CA VAL A 313 -52.09 39.91 -3.60
C VAL A 313 -51.19 39.56 -2.42
#